data_31a182d0cf9fabfea51fe66d96eeb090
#
_entry.id   31a182d0cf9fabfea51fe66d96eeb090
#
_cell.length_a   1.000
_cell.length_b   1.000
_cell.length_c   1.000
_cell.angle_alpha   90.00
_cell.angle_beta   90.00
_cell.angle_gamma   90.00
#
_symmetry.space_group_name_H-M   'P 1'
#
loop_
_entity.id
_entity.type
_entity.pdbx_description
1 polymer ?
#
loop_
_entity_poly.entity_id
_entity_poly.type
_entity_poly.pdbx_seq_one_letter_code
_entity_poly.pdbx_strand_id
1 'polypeptide(L)'
;DQAFGRTTGMDRDISVAPYFAIHIHPAIHYTMGGLHINPETQVLGKDDKVIEGLYAAGEVSGGLHGNNRIGGNSVAETVVFGRQAGIQASKFVRGEN
;
A
#
# COMPACT_ATOMS: atom_id res chain seq x y z
N ASP A 1 28.42 -8.89 -12.96
CA ASP A 1 28.32 -8.66 -14.42
C ASP A 1 29.03 -7.35 -14.77
N GLN A 2 30.18 -7.43 -15.47
CA GLN A 2 30.99 -6.27 -15.79
C GLN A 2 30.31 -5.34 -16.81
N ALA A 3 29.51 -5.89 -17.72
CA ALA A 3 28.88 -5.10 -18.79
C ALA A 3 27.80 -4.13 -18.22
N PHE A 4 27.15 -4.52 -17.11
CA PHE A 4 26.08 -3.72 -16.49
C PHE A 4 26.45 -3.19 -15.09
N GLY A 5 27.71 -3.35 -14.68
CA GLY A 5 28.21 -2.86 -13.39
C GLY A 5 27.54 -3.47 -12.16
N ARG A 6 26.89 -4.62 -12.31
CA ARG A 6 26.21 -5.28 -11.19
C ARG A 6 27.23 -5.81 -10.18
N THR A 7 27.16 -5.35 -8.95
CA THR A 7 28.07 -5.72 -7.85
C THR A 7 27.37 -6.39 -6.67
N THR A 8 26.05 -6.46 -6.69
CA THR A 8 25.24 -7.03 -5.59
C THR A 8 24.31 -8.13 -6.09
N GLY A 9 23.84 -8.99 -5.18
CA GLY A 9 22.96 -10.12 -5.48
C GLY A 9 23.63 -11.17 -6.39
N MET A 10 24.95 -11.38 -6.21
CA MET A 10 25.75 -12.35 -6.96
C MET A 10 26.21 -13.52 -6.08
N ASP A 11 25.55 -13.70 -4.99
CA ASP A 11 25.79 -14.73 -3.96
C ASP A 11 25.27 -16.13 -4.38
N ARG A 12 24.52 -16.20 -5.51
CA ARG A 12 24.04 -17.45 -6.06
C ARG A 12 24.61 -17.70 -7.44
N ASP A 13 25.22 -18.87 -7.59
CA ASP A 13 25.73 -19.33 -8.87
C ASP A 13 24.60 -19.90 -9.73
N ILE A 14 24.60 -19.55 -11.00
CA ILE A 14 23.67 -20.06 -12.02
C ILE A 14 24.36 -20.99 -13.01
N SER A 15 25.55 -21.52 -12.68
CA SER A 15 26.30 -22.45 -13.54
C SER A 15 25.76 -23.88 -13.54
N VAL A 16 24.91 -24.22 -12.56
CA VAL A 16 24.42 -25.60 -12.34
C VAL A 16 22.94 -25.71 -12.71
N ALA A 17 22.60 -26.64 -13.60
CA ALA A 17 21.22 -26.99 -13.95
C ALA A 17 20.51 -27.74 -12.79
N PRO A 18 19.16 -27.77 -12.77
CA PRO A 18 18.24 -27.29 -13.82
C PRO A 18 17.97 -25.79 -13.77
N TYR A 19 17.67 -25.19 -14.92
CA TYR A 19 17.27 -23.79 -15.05
C TYR A 19 15.76 -23.69 -15.26
N PHE A 20 15.18 -22.62 -14.72
CA PHE A 20 13.77 -22.31 -14.91
C PHE A 20 13.65 -20.94 -15.58
N ALA A 21 12.88 -20.86 -16.66
CA ALA A 21 12.56 -19.63 -17.34
C ALA A 21 11.13 -19.21 -17.02
N ILE A 22 10.96 -17.98 -16.55
CA ILE A 22 9.65 -17.39 -16.29
C ILE A 22 9.48 -16.20 -17.24
N HIS A 23 8.42 -16.22 -18.03
CA HIS A 23 8.06 -15.09 -18.87
C HIS A 23 7.40 -14.03 -18.00
N ILE A 24 8.02 -12.85 -17.91
CA ILE A 24 7.54 -11.73 -17.11
C ILE A 24 7.42 -10.48 -17.98
N HIS A 25 6.53 -9.57 -17.57
CA HIS A 25 6.42 -8.24 -18.13
C HIS A 25 6.18 -7.22 -17.02
N PRO A 26 6.55 -5.95 -17.22
CA PRO A 26 6.20 -4.89 -16.28
C PRO A 26 4.69 -4.73 -16.18
N ALA A 27 4.18 -4.56 -14.96
CA ALA A 27 2.78 -4.28 -14.70
C ALA A 27 2.63 -3.40 -13.47
N ILE A 28 1.55 -2.63 -13.44
CA ILE A 28 1.18 -1.88 -12.23
C ILE A 28 0.60 -2.90 -11.24
N HIS A 29 1.17 -2.94 -10.06
CA HIS A 29 0.74 -3.86 -9.00
C HIS A 29 -0.02 -3.15 -7.89
N TYR A 30 0.37 -1.91 -7.55
CA TYR A 30 -0.16 -1.16 -6.42
C TYR A 30 0.00 0.35 -6.65
N THR A 31 -1.00 1.13 -6.28
CA THR A 31 -0.90 2.60 -6.30
C THR A 31 -0.55 3.12 -4.90
N MET A 32 0.44 4.03 -4.82
CA MET A 32 0.84 4.67 -3.55
C MET A 32 0.01 5.90 -3.24
N GLY A 33 -0.52 6.55 -4.26
CA GLY A 33 -1.43 7.68 -4.14
C GLY A 33 -2.88 7.24 -3.96
N GLY A 34 -3.72 8.15 -3.51
CA GLY A 34 -5.13 7.88 -3.28
C GLY A 34 -5.80 8.99 -2.50
N LEU A 35 -6.93 8.69 -1.88
CA LEU A 35 -7.64 9.61 -1.01
C LEU A 35 -6.78 9.97 0.20
N HIS A 36 -6.66 11.26 0.50
CA HIS A 36 -5.98 11.71 1.71
C HIS A 36 -6.85 11.40 2.93
N ILE A 37 -6.29 10.70 3.89
CA ILE A 37 -6.98 10.30 5.12
C ILE A 37 -6.19 10.73 6.36
N ASN A 38 -6.91 10.93 7.46
CA ASN A 38 -6.31 11.10 8.78
C ASN A 38 -6.11 9.75 9.51
N PRO A 39 -5.49 9.70 10.67
CA PRO A 39 -5.30 8.45 11.44
C PRO A 39 -6.61 7.74 11.81
N GLU A 40 -7.71 8.47 11.87
CA GLU A 40 -9.05 7.94 12.11
C GLU A 40 -9.72 7.41 10.83
N THR A 41 -8.99 7.39 9.70
CA THR A 41 -9.44 6.93 8.38
C THR A 41 -10.52 7.80 7.72
N GLN A 42 -10.77 9.01 8.27
CA GLN A 42 -11.67 9.97 7.67
C GLN A 42 -11.02 10.59 6.42
N VAL A 43 -11.77 10.72 5.35
CA VAL A 43 -11.28 11.34 4.12
C VAL A 43 -11.20 12.86 4.30
N LEU A 44 -10.08 13.43 3.87
CA LEU A 44 -9.83 14.85 3.89
C LEU A 44 -10.10 15.47 2.51
N GLY A 45 -10.75 16.61 2.48
CA GLY A 45 -10.94 17.41 1.30
C GLY A 45 -9.67 18.17 0.89
N LYS A 46 -9.77 19.00 -0.15
CA LYS A 46 -8.64 19.77 -0.68
C LYS A 46 -8.07 20.82 0.30
N ASP A 47 -8.83 21.18 1.30
CA ASP A 47 -8.47 22.14 2.36
C ASP A 47 -8.07 21.44 3.65
N ASP A 48 -7.74 20.14 3.58
CA ASP A 48 -7.42 19.27 4.71
C ASP A 48 -8.53 19.15 5.77
N LYS A 49 -9.74 19.55 5.42
CA LYS A 49 -10.90 19.35 6.30
C LYS A 49 -11.53 17.99 6.11
N VAL A 50 -11.98 17.42 7.20
CA VAL A 50 -12.70 16.14 7.20
C VAL A 50 -13.99 16.27 6.40
N ILE A 51 -14.22 15.30 5.51
CA ILE A 51 -15.52 15.09 4.86
C ILE A 51 -16.33 14.18 5.78
N GLU A 52 -17.32 14.75 6.44
CA GLU A 52 -18.14 14.03 7.42
C GLU A 52 -18.80 12.77 6.83
N GLY A 53 -18.72 11.67 7.58
CA GLY A 53 -19.32 10.40 7.20
C GLY A 53 -18.58 9.64 6.10
N LEU A 54 -17.46 10.17 5.58
CA LEU A 54 -16.67 9.51 4.56
C LEU A 54 -15.37 8.95 5.13
N TYR A 55 -15.18 7.64 4.97
CA TYR A 55 -14.01 6.89 5.44
C TYR A 55 -13.39 6.13 4.27
N ALA A 56 -12.07 5.93 4.31
CA ALA A 56 -11.37 5.13 3.31
C ALA A 56 -10.26 4.31 3.96
N ALA A 57 -10.04 3.11 3.40
CA ALA A 57 -8.97 2.21 3.81
C ALA A 57 -8.56 1.31 2.63
N GLY A 58 -7.34 0.78 2.68
CA GLY A 58 -6.78 -0.05 1.64
C GLY A 58 -6.16 0.76 0.50
N GLU A 59 -5.94 0.16 -0.65
CA GLU A 59 -5.23 0.77 -1.77
C GLU A 59 -5.82 2.11 -2.25
N VAL A 60 -7.11 2.34 -2.02
CA VAL A 60 -7.77 3.61 -2.37
C VAL A 60 -7.27 4.79 -1.54
N SER A 61 -6.69 4.55 -0.37
CA SER A 61 -6.10 5.58 0.48
C SER A 61 -4.64 5.85 0.12
N GLY A 62 -4.25 7.12 0.12
CA GLY A 62 -2.89 7.55 -0.19
C GLY A 62 -2.12 8.02 1.04
N GLY A 63 -0.79 8.05 0.92
CA GLY A 63 0.10 8.63 1.93
C GLY A 63 0.67 7.66 2.95
N LEU A 64 0.05 6.52 3.17
CA LEU A 64 0.48 5.51 4.16
C LEU A 64 1.88 4.94 3.89
N HIS A 65 2.21 4.69 2.65
CA HIS A 65 3.45 4.01 2.25
C HIS A 65 4.49 4.94 1.64
N GLY A 66 4.26 6.26 1.67
CA GLY A 66 5.15 7.22 1.02
C GLY A 66 5.27 6.96 -0.49
N ASN A 67 6.50 6.94 -1.00
CA ASN A 67 6.75 6.76 -2.43
C ASN A 67 6.77 5.30 -2.88
N ASN A 68 6.89 4.34 -1.96
CA ASN A 68 6.94 2.93 -2.31
C ASN A 68 6.57 2.05 -1.10
N ARG A 69 5.78 1.02 -1.36
CA ARG A 69 5.33 0.07 -0.36
C ARG A 69 6.24 -1.15 -0.28
N ILE A 70 6.66 -1.51 0.92
CA ILE A 70 7.37 -2.77 1.17
C ILE A 70 6.41 -3.94 0.96
N GLY A 71 6.90 -5.00 0.30
CA GLY A 71 6.12 -6.21 0.00
C GLY A 71 5.44 -6.79 1.25
N GLY A 72 4.18 -7.17 1.11
CA GLY A 72 3.33 -7.69 2.19
C GLY A 72 2.57 -6.64 3.00
N ASN A 73 3.05 -5.40 3.08
CA ASN A 73 2.43 -4.37 3.93
C ASN A 73 1.00 -3.98 3.51
N SER A 74 0.60 -4.21 2.26
CA SER A 74 -0.79 -3.97 1.85
C SER A 74 -1.78 -4.85 2.59
N VAL A 75 -1.42 -6.09 2.91
CA VAL A 75 -2.30 -6.99 3.68
C VAL A 75 -2.47 -6.48 5.10
N ALA A 76 -1.38 -6.08 5.77
CA ALA A 76 -1.44 -5.48 7.10
C ALA A 76 -2.26 -4.18 7.10
N GLU A 77 -2.05 -3.33 6.10
CA GLU A 77 -2.82 -2.10 5.91
C GLU A 77 -4.32 -2.35 5.81
N THR A 78 -4.74 -3.23 4.89
CA THR A 78 -6.17 -3.48 4.66
C THR A 78 -6.87 -4.00 5.92
N VAL A 79 -6.19 -4.83 6.72
CA VAL A 79 -6.74 -5.34 7.99
C VAL A 79 -6.83 -4.25 9.05
N VAL A 80 -5.74 -3.51 9.27
CA VAL A 80 -5.66 -2.51 10.34
C VAL A 80 -6.57 -1.33 10.04
N PHE A 81 -6.40 -0.71 8.86
CA PHE A 81 -7.18 0.48 8.50
C PHE A 81 -8.63 0.15 8.14
N GLY A 82 -8.89 -1.02 7.54
CA GLY A 82 -10.26 -1.47 7.32
C GLY A 82 -11.03 -1.66 8.63
N ARG A 83 -10.40 -2.24 9.66
CA ARG A 83 -10.99 -2.34 10.99
C ARG A 83 -11.23 -0.97 11.62
N GLN A 84 -10.24 -0.07 11.51
CA GLN A 84 -10.35 1.30 12.04
C GLN A 84 -11.49 2.06 11.37
N ALA A 85 -11.59 2.01 10.04
CA ALA A 85 -12.66 2.65 9.27
C ALA A 85 -14.04 2.15 9.71
N GLY A 86 -14.19 0.83 9.87
CA GLY A 86 -15.44 0.23 10.34
C GLY A 86 -15.84 0.69 11.75
N ILE A 87 -14.88 0.81 12.68
CA ILE A 87 -15.11 1.31 14.04
C ILE A 87 -15.57 2.77 13.99
N GLN A 88 -14.87 3.62 13.25
CA GLN A 88 -15.17 5.06 13.18
C GLN A 88 -16.52 5.32 12.48
N ALA A 89 -16.78 4.63 11.38
CA ALA A 89 -18.06 4.71 10.69
C ALA A 89 -19.23 4.29 11.60
N SER A 90 -19.03 3.22 12.38
CA SER A 90 -20.05 2.77 13.34
C SER A 90 -20.33 3.80 14.45
N LYS A 91 -19.28 4.44 14.99
CA LYS A 91 -19.41 5.53 15.96
C LYS A 91 -20.17 6.72 15.38
N PHE A 92 -19.81 7.11 14.17
CA PHE A 92 -20.46 8.22 13.46
C PHE A 92 -21.98 7.97 13.32
N VAL A 93 -22.38 6.79 12.86
CA VAL A 93 -23.81 6.44 12.72
C VAL A 93 -24.55 6.46 14.05
N ARG A 94 -23.86 6.11 15.15
CA ARG A 94 -24.47 6.13 16.51
C ARG A 94 -24.43 7.51 17.18
N GLY A 95 -23.81 8.51 16.55
CA GLY A 95 -23.62 9.84 17.15
C GLY A 95 -22.61 9.86 18.31
N GLU A 96 -21.69 8.91 18.33
CA GLU A 96 -20.63 8.78 19.33
C GLU A 96 -19.34 9.44 18.80
N ASN A 97 -19.24 10.75 18.83
CA ASN A 97 -18.03 11.51 18.41
C ASN A 97 -17.11 11.82 19.60
#